data_badfbe83375e4152ac9eacc2bc4c5eb1
#
_entry.id   badfbe83375e4152ac9eacc2bc4c5eb1
#
_cell.length_a   1.000
_cell.length_b   1.000
_cell.length_c   1.000
_cell.angle_alpha   90.00
_cell.angle_beta   90.00
_cell.angle_gamma   90.00
#
_symmetry.space_group_name_H-M   'P 1'
#
loop_
_entity.id
_entity.type
_entity.pdbx_description
1 polymer ?
#
loop_
_entity_poly.entity_id
_entity_poly.type
_entity_poly.pdbx_seq_one_letter_code
_entity_poly.pdbx_strand_id
1 'polypeptide(L)'
;MKQYLDLMSHVMKNGTLKTDRTGTGTKSVFGYQMRFNLADGFPCVTTKKLHLKSIIHELLWFLKGDTNIKYLKENGVRIWDEWADENGDLGHVYGYQWRSWPTPEGKHIDQIKQVLNQLKDNPNSRRIIVSAWNVGEIKNMALPPCHTFFQFYVSENKLSCQLYQRSADIFLGVPFNIASYALLTMMVAQVCNFQLGDFVHTLGDAHIYTNHFEQTNLQLSRDPKKLPKMLINKKVKDIFEFKYDDFELIDYDYXPHIKGKVAV
;
A
#
# COMPACT_ATOMS: atom_id res chain seq x y z
N MET A 1 -4.63 -15.46 3.08
CA MET A 1 -5.35 -14.19 2.70
C MET A 1 -6.84 -14.27 2.99
N LYS A 2 -7.20 -15.03 4.02
CA LYS A 2 -8.61 -15.14 4.45
C LYS A 2 -9.16 -13.77 4.86
N GLN A 3 -8.36 -12.95 5.54
CA GLN A 3 -8.77 -11.62 6.02
C GLN A 3 -9.32 -10.75 4.88
N TYR A 4 -8.68 -10.81 3.72
CA TYR A 4 -9.12 -10.05 2.55
C TYR A 4 -10.44 -10.60 1.98
N LEU A 5 -10.58 -11.92 1.91
CA LEU A 5 -11.84 -12.53 1.44
C LEU A 5 -12.99 -12.24 2.41
N ASP A 6 -12.69 -12.23 3.71
CA ASP A 6 -13.70 -11.87 4.73
C ASP A 6 -14.17 -10.43 4.55
N LEU A 7 -13.24 -9.50 4.25
CA LEU A 7 -13.60 -8.10 3.93
C LEU A 7 -14.53 -8.04 2.71
N MET A 8 -14.15 -8.73 1.61
CA MET A 8 -14.98 -8.75 0.39
C MET A 8 -16.39 -9.25 0.69
N SER A 9 -16.47 -10.39 1.39
CA SER A 9 -17.74 -11.00 1.75
C SER A 9 -18.57 -10.07 2.64
N HIS A 10 -17.91 -9.44 3.62
CA HIS A 10 -18.58 -8.51 4.54
C HIS A 10 -19.21 -7.34 3.78
N VAL A 11 -18.48 -6.74 2.85
CA VAL A 11 -18.99 -5.59 2.09
C VAL A 11 -20.12 -6.04 1.13
N MET A 12 -19.96 -7.18 0.48
CA MET A 12 -21.02 -7.69 -0.40
C MET A 12 -22.33 -7.94 0.36
N LYS A 13 -22.25 -8.43 1.59
CA LYS A 13 -23.43 -8.75 2.40
C LYS A 13 -24.02 -7.53 3.10
N ASN A 14 -23.17 -6.69 3.68
CA ASN A 14 -23.60 -5.66 4.65
C ASN A 14 -23.45 -4.23 4.13
N GLY A 15 -22.80 -4.04 2.98
CA GLY A 15 -22.52 -2.70 2.44
C GLY A 15 -23.78 -2.00 1.95
N THR A 16 -23.73 -0.67 1.98
CA THR A 16 -24.78 0.21 1.46
C THR A 16 -24.43 0.64 0.04
N LEU A 17 -25.42 0.62 -0.86
CA LEU A 17 -25.25 1.14 -2.21
C LEU A 17 -25.17 2.67 -2.16
N LYS A 18 -24.16 3.23 -2.83
CA LYS A 18 -23.90 4.67 -2.87
C LYS A 18 -23.51 5.09 -4.29
N THR A 19 -23.85 6.31 -4.65
CA THR A 19 -23.25 6.97 -5.81
C THR A 19 -21.86 7.45 -5.43
N ASP A 20 -21.01 7.64 -6.42
CA ASP A 20 -19.65 8.12 -6.21
C ASP A 20 -19.24 9.11 -7.31
N ARG A 21 -18.09 9.71 -7.15
CA ARG A 21 -17.55 10.71 -8.09
C ARG A 21 -17.47 10.19 -9.53
N THR A 22 -17.18 8.92 -9.70
CA THR A 22 -17.01 8.33 -11.04
C THR A 22 -18.34 8.04 -11.74
N GLY A 23 -19.48 8.08 -11.02
CA GLY A 23 -20.78 7.72 -11.55
C GLY A 23 -21.02 6.23 -11.70
N THR A 24 -20.02 5.40 -11.36
CA THR A 24 -20.13 3.93 -11.45
C THR A 24 -21.05 3.37 -10.36
N GLY A 25 -20.96 3.92 -9.15
CA GLY A 25 -21.66 3.42 -7.98
C GLY A 25 -20.82 2.38 -7.22
N THR A 26 -21.04 2.34 -5.92
CA THR A 26 -20.31 1.44 -5.03
C THR A 26 -21.25 0.79 -4.02
N LYS A 27 -20.80 -0.33 -3.47
CA LYS A 27 -21.35 -0.91 -2.25
C LYS A 27 -20.27 -0.76 -1.19
N SER A 28 -20.57 -0.12 -0.06
CA SER A 28 -19.51 0.27 0.90
C SER A 28 -19.91 0.08 2.34
N VAL A 29 -18.88 -0.08 3.19
CA VAL A 29 -18.97 0.03 4.64
C VAL A 29 -17.99 1.11 5.09
N PHE A 30 -18.24 1.71 6.25
CA PHE A 30 -17.33 2.69 6.82
C PHE A 30 -16.67 2.13 8.08
N GLY A 31 -15.36 1.91 7.97
CA GLY A 31 -14.59 1.33 9.05
C GLY A 31 -14.48 -0.19 8.97
N TYR A 32 -13.26 -0.67 8.75
CA TYR A 32 -12.95 -2.11 8.76
C TYR A 32 -11.46 -2.26 9.00
N GLN A 33 -11.05 -3.33 9.68
CA GLN A 33 -9.64 -3.55 9.96
C GLN A 33 -9.26 -5.00 9.68
N MET A 34 -8.13 -5.18 9.01
CA MET A 34 -7.52 -6.49 8.77
C MET A 34 -6.17 -6.54 9.46
N ARG A 35 -5.74 -7.74 9.86
CA ARG A 35 -4.43 -7.97 10.48
C ARG A 35 -3.74 -9.15 9.81
N PHE A 36 -2.48 -8.93 9.41
CA PHE A 36 -1.66 -9.94 8.73
C PHE A 36 -0.39 -10.15 9.54
N ASN A 37 -0.19 -11.37 10.05
CA ASN A 37 1.07 -11.71 10.70
C ASN A 37 2.12 -11.96 9.61
N LEU A 38 3.12 -11.10 9.53
CA LEU A 38 4.12 -11.17 8.45
C LEU A 38 5.07 -12.37 8.60
N ALA A 39 5.11 -13.01 9.77
CA ALA A 39 5.86 -14.24 9.96
C ALA A 39 5.19 -15.45 9.28
N ASP A 40 3.89 -15.37 8.98
CA ASP A 40 3.15 -16.46 8.32
C ASP A 40 3.43 -16.53 6.81
N GLY A 41 4.03 -15.51 6.24
CA GLY A 41 4.29 -15.39 4.81
C GLY A 41 3.96 -14.00 4.30
N PHE A 42 4.27 -13.77 3.03
CA PHE A 42 4.01 -12.47 2.40
C PHE A 42 2.53 -12.39 2.02
N PRO A 43 1.79 -11.37 2.51
CA PRO A 43 0.34 -11.31 2.27
C PRO A 43 0.00 -10.84 0.85
N CYS A 44 0.27 -11.71 -0.11
CA CYS A 44 -0.04 -11.53 -1.52
C CYS A 44 -1.28 -12.37 -1.84
N VAL A 45 -2.29 -11.75 -2.43
CA VAL A 45 -3.54 -12.44 -2.75
C VAL A 45 -3.27 -13.62 -3.70
N THR A 46 -3.87 -14.77 -3.41
CA THR A 46 -3.69 -15.98 -4.21
C THR A 46 -4.94 -16.37 -5.01
N THR A 47 -6.09 -15.79 -4.67
CA THR A 47 -7.35 -16.08 -5.37
C THR A 47 -7.46 -15.37 -6.72
N LYS A 48 -6.48 -14.52 -7.03
CA LYS A 48 -6.20 -14.03 -8.40
C LYS A 48 -4.74 -13.62 -8.45
N LYS A 49 -4.17 -13.61 -9.66
CA LYS A 49 -2.77 -13.18 -9.84
C LYS A 49 -2.63 -11.69 -9.58
N LEU A 50 -1.63 -11.30 -8.78
CA LEU A 50 -1.29 -9.91 -8.48
C LEU A 50 -0.01 -9.53 -9.24
N HIS A 51 0.04 -8.30 -9.76
CA HIS A 51 1.18 -7.81 -10.54
C HIS A 51 2.23 -7.19 -9.64
N LEU A 52 3.06 -8.03 -9.03
CA LEU A 52 4.03 -7.62 -8.02
C LEU A 52 5.07 -6.62 -8.54
N LYS A 53 5.44 -6.72 -9.82
CA LYS A 53 6.40 -5.81 -10.44
C LYS A 53 5.98 -4.34 -10.23
N SER A 54 4.72 -4.04 -10.50
CA SER A 54 4.20 -2.67 -10.32
C SER A 54 4.29 -2.22 -8.86
N ILE A 55 3.98 -3.13 -7.93
CA ILE A 55 4.00 -2.83 -6.49
C ILE A 55 5.42 -2.47 -6.04
N ILE A 56 6.40 -3.28 -6.44
CA ILE A 56 7.80 -3.04 -6.03
C ILE A 56 8.30 -1.71 -6.61
N HIS A 57 8.11 -1.48 -7.92
CA HIS A 57 8.58 -0.24 -8.54
C HIS A 57 7.89 0.99 -7.96
N GLU A 58 6.59 0.92 -7.67
CA GLU A 58 5.87 2.04 -7.07
C GLU A 58 6.42 2.35 -5.68
N LEU A 59 6.66 1.33 -4.86
CA LEU A 59 7.20 1.53 -3.51
C LEU A 59 8.60 2.15 -3.56
N LEU A 60 9.46 1.66 -4.46
CA LEU A 60 10.80 2.24 -4.64
C LEU A 60 10.71 3.69 -5.10
N TRP A 61 9.77 4.00 -5.98
CA TRP A 61 9.50 5.34 -6.48
C TRP A 61 9.04 6.27 -5.35
N PHE A 62 8.14 5.81 -4.47
CA PHE A 62 7.76 6.57 -3.26
C PHE A 62 8.98 6.86 -2.39
N LEU A 63 9.81 5.83 -2.13
CA LEU A 63 10.98 5.97 -1.25
C LEU A 63 12.04 6.90 -1.81
N LYS A 64 12.07 7.10 -3.13
CA LYS A 64 12.95 8.10 -3.76
C LYS A 64 12.41 9.52 -3.64
N GLY A 65 11.18 9.68 -3.20
CA GLY A 65 10.52 10.99 -3.14
C GLY A 65 10.09 11.51 -4.50
N ASP A 66 10.07 10.64 -5.51
CA ASP A 66 9.74 11.01 -6.88
C ASP A 66 8.22 11.11 -7.07
N THR A 67 7.79 12.03 -7.91
CA THR A 67 6.37 12.25 -8.25
C THR A 67 6.15 12.34 -9.76
N ASN A 68 7.19 12.08 -10.56
CA ASN A 68 7.09 12.04 -12.00
C ASN A 68 7.06 10.58 -12.46
N ILE A 69 6.17 10.26 -13.39
CA ILE A 69 5.96 8.88 -13.83
C ILE A 69 7.03 8.34 -14.77
N LYS A 70 8.04 9.13 -15.11
CA LYS A 70 9.11 8.71 -16.04
C LYS A 70 9.75 7.39 -15.59
N TYR A 71 10.20 7.31 -14.34
CA TYR A 71 10.80 6.08 -13.80
C TYR A 71 9.85 4.87 -13.93
N LEU A 72 8.56 5.08 -13.61
CA LEU A 72 7.58 4.01 -13.69
C LEU A 72 7.41 3.52 -15.12
N LYS A 73 7.29 4.45 -16.08
CA LYS A 73 7.12 4.12 -17.51
C LYS A 73 8.35 3.37 -18.04
N GLU A 74 9.56 3.81 -17.69
CA GLU A 74 10.82 3.17 -18.10
C GLU A 74 10.87 1.71 -17.60
N ASN A 75 10.18 1.40 -16.51
CA ASN A 75 10.12 0.05 -15.97
C ASN A 75 8.82 -0.70 -16.33
N GLY A 76 8.05 -0.16 -17.27
CA GLY A 76 6.83 -0.81 -17.74
C GLY A 76 5.66 -0.76 -16.77
N VAL A 77 5.65 0.19 -15.85
CA VAL A 77 4.60 0.36 -14.85
C VAL A 77 3.73 1.55 -15.25
N ARG A 78 2.43 1.29 -15.44
CA ARG A 78 1.50 2.27 -16.00
C ARG A 78 0.36 2.67 -15.06
N ILE A 79 0.45 2.28 -13.78
CA ILE A 79 -0.67 2.43 -12.84
C ILE A 79 -0.99 3.89 -12.50
N TRP A 80 -0.11 4.83 -12.86
CA TRP A 80 -0.30 6.26 -12.61
C TRP A 80 -0.51 7.08 -13.88
N ASP A 81 -0.47 6.45 -15.07
CA ASP A 81 -0.50 7.17 -16.36
C ASP A 81 -1.73 8.09 -16.49
N GLU A 82 -2.89 7.64 -15.99
CA GLU A 82 -4.17 8.37 -16.17
C GLU A 82 -4.24 9.67 -15.38
N TRP A 83 -3.41 9.82 -14.34
CA TRP A 83 -3.45 11.00 -13.47
C TRP A 83 -2.33 12.00 -13.74
N ALA A 84 -1.29 11.60 -14.47
CA ALA A 84 -0.15 12.49 -14.75
C ALA A 84 -0.50 13.55 -15.77
N ASP A 85 0.11 14.73 -15.61
CA ASP A 85 -0.03 15.80 -16.61
C ASP A 85 0.82 15.50 -17.86
N GLU A 86 0.84 16.45 -18.79
CA GLU A 86 1.57 16.30 -20.07
C GLU A 86 3.09 16.12 -19.89
N ASN A 87 3.63 16.55 -18.75
CA ASN A 87 5.06 16.39 -18.43
C ASN A 87 5.32 15.13 -17.59
N GLY A 88 4.28 14.36 -17.29
CA GLY A 88 4.40 13.17 -16.46
C GLY A 88 4.39 13.44 -14.97
N ASP A 89 3.99 14.64 -14.55
CA ASP A 89 4.04 15.03 -13.15
C ASP A 89 2.68 14.83 -12.47
N LEU A 90 2.73 14.50 -11.18
CA LEU A 90 1.55 14.23 -10.35
C LEU A 90 1.36 15.26 -9.25
N GLY A 91 2.27 16.25 -9.16
CA GLY A 91 2.28 17.17 -8.03
C GLY A 91 2.87 16.51 -6.79
N HIS A 92 2.67 17.11 -5.63
CA HIS A 92 3.33 16.70 -4.38
C HIS A 92 2.62 15.51 -3.70
N VAL A 93 2.44 14.41 -4.45
CA VAL A 93 1.80 13.18 -3.95
C VAL A 93 2.77 12.37 -3.07
N TYR A 94 2.37 11.20 -2.63
CA TYR A 94 3.00 10.30 -1.66
C TYR A 94 4.51 10.51 -1.43
N GLY A 95 5.34 10.26 -2.45
CA GLY A 95 6.80 10.30 -2.28
C GLY A 95 7.32 11.65 -1.83
N TYR A 96 6.74 12.72 -2.38
CA TYR A 96 7.15 14.07 -1.98
C TYR A 96 6.84 14.32 -0.51
N GLN A 97 5.62 14.00 -0.06
CA GLN A 97 5.26 14.21 1.34
C GLN A 97 6.08 13.32 2.26
N TRP A 98 6.34 12.09 1.88
CA TRP A 98 7.16 11.16 2.68
C TRP A 98 8.59 11.68 2.88
N ARG A 99 9.18 12.28 1.84
CA ARG A 99 10.60 12.56 1.80
C ARG A 99 10.94 14.05 1.91
N SER A 100 9.97 14.95 1.70
CA SER A 100 10.26 16.39 1.58
C SER A 100 9.05 17.22 2.01
N TRP A 101 8.44 16.90 3.15
CA TRP A 101 7.27 17.62 3.67
C TRP A 101 7.65 19.09 3.95
N PRO A 102 6.99 20.08 3.31
CA PRO A 102 7.35 21.48 3.50
C PRO A 102 6.87 22.03 4.84
N THR A 103 7.69 22.91 5.44
CA THR A 103 7.33 23.59 6.68
C THR A 103 7.10 25.10 6.41
N PRO A 104 6.40 25.79 7.33
CA PRO A 104 6.17 27.23 7.16
C PRO A 104 7.47 28.07 7.06
N GLU A 105 8.57 27.56 7.62
CA GLU A 105 9.86 28.25 7.60
C GLU A 105 10.65 28.00 6.30
N GLY A 106 10.04 27.32 5.33
CA GLY A 106 10.69 27.00 4.05
C GLY A 106 11.68 25.85 4.12
N LYS A 107 11.66 25.08 5.19
CA LYS A 107 12.47 23.86 5.32
C LYS A 107 11.64 22.66 4.88
N HIS A 108 12.29 21.52 4.79
CA HIS A 108 11.62 20.27 4.41
C HIS A 108 11.98 19.16 5.41
N ILE A 109 11.00 18.31 5.70
CA ILE A 109 11.18 17.20 6.62
C ILE A 109 11.17 15.89 5.82
N ASP A 110 12.21 15.07 6.00
CA ASP A 110 12.27 13.71 5.47
C ASP A 110 11.67 12.78 6.53
N GLN A 111 10.40 12.47 6.38
CA GLN A 111 9.67 11.65 7.35
C GLN A 111 10.21 10.22 7.41
N ILE A 112 10.67 9.68 6.27
CA ILE A 112 11.22 8.31 6.26
C ILE A 112 12.50 8.26 7.08
N LYS A 113 13.43 9.21 6.88
CA LYS A 113 14.64 9.28 7.72
C LYS A 113 14.30 9.45 9.19
N GLN A 114 13.32 10.31 9.49
CA GLN A 114 12.87 10.52 10.87
C GLN A 114 12.41 9.22 11.51
N VAL A 115 11.57 8.45 10.80
CA VAL A 115 11.05 7.18 11.30
C VAL A 115 12.19 6.18 11.54
N LEU A 116 13.14 6.06 10.59
CA LEU A 116 14.27 5.16 10.75
C LEU A 116 15.10 5.51 11.98
N ASN A 117 15.36 6.81 12.19
CA ASN A 117 16.09 7.27 13.36
C ASN A 117 15.33 6.97 14.66
N GLN A 118 14.02 7.26 14.67
CA GLN A 118 13.19 6.99 15.86
C GLN A 118 13.18 5.49 16.19
N LEU A 119 13.09 4.63 15.18
CA LEU A 119 13.10 3.18 15.41
C LEU A 119 14.42 2.70 16.01
N LYS A 120 15.53 3.32 15.63
CA LYS A 120 16.85 2.96 16.17
C LYS A 120 17.08 3.55 17.57
N ASP A 121 16.69 4.81 17.77
CA ASP A 121 17.02 5.55 18.99
C ASP A 121 15.98 5.37 20.09
N ASN A 122 14.69 5.25 19.73
CA ASN A 122 13.60 5.16 20.69
C ASN A 122 12.44 4.33 20.12
N PRO A 123 12.62 3.01 19.99
CA PRO A 123 11.58 2.16 19.37
C PRO A 123 10.26 2.10 20.17
N ASN A 124 10.28 2.54 21.44
CA ASN A 124 9.06 2.58 22.27
C ASN A 124 8.23 3.84 22.04
N SER A 125 8.66 4.75 21.18
CA SER A 125 7.92 5.97 20.86
C SER A 125 6.55 5.65 20.25
N ARG A 126 5.54 6.45 20.64
CA ARG A 126 4.19 6.39 20.06
C ARG A 126 4.01 7.40 18.95
N ARG A 127 5.13 8.00 18.46
CA ARG A 127 5.14 9.08 17.45
C ARG A 127 5.86 8.67 16.17
N ILE A 128 5.97 7.37 15.89
CA ILE A 128 6.68 6.85 14.72
C ILE A 128 5.67 6.81 13.57
N ILE A 129 5.44 7.94 12.94
CA ILE A 129 4.34 8.17 11.98
C ILE A 129 4.88 8.82 10.72
N VAL A 130 4.35 8.40 9.56
CA VAL A 130 4.53 9.08 8.27
C VAL A 130 3.15 9.47 7.77
N SER A 131 2.98 10.74 7.40
CA SER A 131 1.73 11.26 6.85
C SER A 131 1.91 11.69 5.40
N ALA A 132 0.98 11.28 4.54
CA ALA A 132 0.91 11.79 3.17
C ALA A 132 -0.21 12.84 3.03
N TRP A 133 -1.08 12.97 4.02
CA TRP A 133 -2.23 13.88 3.95
C TRP A 133 -1.82 15.28 4.39
N ASN A 134 -1.33 16.07 3.45
CA ASN A 134 -0.94 17.45 3.68
C ASN A 134 -2.09 18.37 3.27
N VAL A 135 -2.85 18.83 4.26
CA VAL A 135 -4.07 19.62 4.05
C VAL A 135 -3.77 20.87 3.20
N GLY A 136 -2.61 21.47 3.39
CA GLY A 136 -2.22 22.68 2.64
C GLY A 136 -1.94 22.43 1.15
N GLU A 137 -1.73 21.18 0.75
CA GLU A 137 -1.35 20.86 -0.64
C GLU A 137 -2.33 19.93 -1.37
N ILE A 138 -3.39 19.47 -0.71
CA ILE A 138 -4.35 18.51 -1.28
C ILE A 138 -4.89 18.97 -2.66
N LYS A 139 -5.19 20.26 -2.77
CA LYS A 139 -5.79 20.82 -4.01
C LYS A 139 -4.84 20.77 -5.21
N ASN A 140 -3.54 20.68 -4.95
CA ASN A 140 -2.52 20.70 -6.00
C ASN A 140 -2.02 19.30 -6.37
N MET A 141 -2.60 18.27 -5.78
CA MET A 141 -2.23 16.88 -6.06
C MET A 141 -3.12 16.33 -7.18
N ALA A 142 -2.53 15.59 -8.11
CA ALA A 142 -3.30 14.91 -9.17
C ALA A 142 -4.36 13.98 -8.57
N LEU A 143 -4.03 13.35 -7.44
CA LEU A 143 -4.95 12.47 -6.71
C LEU A 143 -4.66 12.57 -5.21
N PRO A 144 -5.62 13.05 -4.40
CA PRO A 144 -5.42 13.08 -2.94
C PRO A 144 -5.14 11.68 -2.38
N PRO A 145 -4.20 11.55 -1.44
CA PRO A 145 -3.78 10.23 -0.97
C PRO A 145 -4.92 9.39 -0.41
N CYS A 146 -5.06 8.17 -0.91
CA CYS A 146 -6.01 7.19 -0.37
C CYS A 146 -5.44 6.56 0.90
N HIS A 147 -4.16 6.12 0.87
CA HIS A 147 -3.48 5.62 2.07
C HIS A 147 -2.76 6.81 2.72
N THR A 148 -3.42 7.37 3.73
CA THR A 148 -3.15 8.73 4.22
C THR A 148 -2.02 8.83 5.23
N PHE A 149 -1.87 7.85 6.13
CA PHE A 149 -0.73 7.82 7.04
C PHE A 149 -0.55 6.41 7.59
N PHE A 150 0.68 6.16 8.06
CA PHE A 150 1.00 4.88 8.69
C PHE A 150 1.89 5.08 9.90
N GLN A 151 1.84 4.12 10.82
CA GLN A 151 2.52 4.17 12.10
C GLN A 151 3.24 2.86 12.34
N PHE A 152 4.46 2.94 12.86
CA PHE A 152 5.22 1.77 13.27
C PHE A 152 5.15 1.56 14.79
N TYR A 153 5.27 0.30 15.18
CA TYR A 153 5.20 -0.12 16.58
C TYR A 153 6.15 -1.30 16.77
N VAL A 154 6.94 -1.23 17.85
CA VAL A 154 7.88 -2.32 18.17
C VAL A 154 7.47 -2.95 19.49
N SER A 155 7.38 -4.28 19.51
CA SER A 155 7.13 -5.06 20.71
C SER A 155 7.88 -6.38 20.60
N GLU A 156 8.58 -6.78 21.65
CA GLU A 156 9.34 -8.04 21.68
C GLU A 156 10.27 -8.17 20.47
N ASN A 157 10.93 -7.07 20.11
CA ASN A 157 11.85 -6.98 18.96
C ASN A 157 11.19 -7.25 17.62
N LYS A 158 9.87 -7.14 17.53
CA LYS A 158 9.11 -7.30 16.27
C LYS A 158 8.54 -5.96 15.84
N LEU A 159 8.70 -5.65 14.54
CA LEU A 159 8.18 -4.42 13.94
C LEU A 159 6.83 -4.68 13.31
N SER A 160 5.84 -3.88 13.71
CA SER A 160 4.51 -3.86 13.11
C SER A 160 4.24 -2.50 12.46
N CYS A 161 3.34 -2.49 11.51
CA CYS A 161 2.92 -1.27 10.82
C CYS A 161 1.40 -1.23 10.76
N GLN A 162 0.81 -0.08 11.07
CA GLN A 162 -0.62 0.13 10.86
C GLN A 162 -0.82 1.26 9.85
N LEU A 163 -1.60 1.00 8.81
CA LEU A 163 -1.97 1.97 7.78
C LEU A 163 -3.43 2.39 7.97
N TYR A 164 -3.69 3.69 7.93
CA TYR A 164 -5.05 4.19 7.73
C TYR A 164 -5.25 4.57 6.26
N GLN A 165 -6.20 3.89 5.61
CA GLN A 165 -6.58 4.15 4.22
C GLN A 165 -8.00 4.68 4.20
N ARG A 166 -8.15 5.98 3.85
CA ARG A 166 -9.45 6.67 3.91
C ARG A 166 -10.43 6.18 2.87
N SER A 167 -9.92 5.67 1.74
CA SER A 167 -10.72 5.24 0.60
C SER A 167 -10.08 3.99 0.02
N ALA A 168 -10.84 2.90 -0.07
CA ALA A 168 -10.28 1.59 -0.38
C ALA A 168 -11.14 0.87 -1.42
N ASP A 169 -10.67 0.88 -2.68
CA ASP A 169 -11.21 0.04 -3.75
C ASP A 169 -10.81 -1.40 -3.46
N ILE A 170 -11.75 -2.18 -2.95
CA ILE A 170 -11.46 -3.51 -2.42
C ILE A 170 -11.00 -4.47 -3.52
N PHE A 171 -11.61 -4.41 -4.70
CA PHE A 171 -11.30 -5.39 -5.74
C PHE A 171 -9.94 -5.13 -6.41
N LEU A 172 -9.68 -3.88 -6.84
CA LEU A 172 -8.45 -3.56 -7.56
C LEU A 172 -7.33 -3.06 -6.64
N GLY A 173 -7.64 -2.14 -5.73
CA GLY A 173 -6.61 -1.41 -4.98
C GLY A 173 -6.09 -2.12 -3.74
N VAL A 174 -6.99 -2.66 -2.92
CA VAL A 174 -6.62 -3.19 -1.60
C VAL A 174 -5.54 -4.28 -1.67
N PRO A 175 -5.58 -5.25 -2.61
CA PRO A 175 -4.49 -6.24 -2.69
C PRO A 175 -3.12 -5.61 -2.94
N PHE A 176 -3.04 -4.54 -3.76
CA PHE A 176 -1.81 -3.79 -4.00
C PHE A 176 -1.34 -3.12 -2.72
N ASN A 177 -2.26 -2.48 -2.00
CA ASN A 177 -1.93 -1.74 -0.77
C ASN A 177 -1.42 -2.69 0.33
N ILE A 178 -2.06 -3.85 0.50
CA ILE A 178 -1.61 -4.86 1.47
C ILE A 178 -0.18 -5.28 1.16
N ALA A 179 0.09 -5.67 -0.08
CA ALA A 179 1.42 -6.14 -0.48
C ALA A 179 2.47 -5.04 -0.35
N SER A 180 2.12 -3.80 -0.76
CA SER A 180 3.04 -2.66 -0.70
C SER A 180 3.48 -2.36 0.75
N TYR A 181 2.51 -2.25 1.66
CA TYR A 181 2.85 -1.90 3.05
C TYR A 181 3.45 -3.07 3.82
N ALA A 182 3.10 -4.31 3.48
CA ALA A 182 3.80 -5.48 4.01
C ALA A 182 5.27 -5.44 3.59
N LEU A 183 5.54 -5.15 2.31
CA LEU A 183 6.91 -5.05 1.80
C LEU A 183 7.67 -3.91 2.47
N LEU A 184 7.06 -2.74 2.60
CA LEU A 184 7.68 -1.60 3.29
C LEU A 184 8.05 -1.98 4.74
N THR A 185 7.14 -2.67 5.44
CA THR A 185 7.39 -3.12 6.82
C THR A 185 8.59 -4.08 6.87
N MET A 186 8.68 -5.00 5.92
CA MET A 186 9.81 -5.95 5.84
C MET A 186 11.12 -5.21 5.56
N MET A 187 11.11 -4.21 4.66
CA MET A 187 12.31 -3.41 4.36
C MET A 187 12.78 -2.63 5.58
N VAL A 188 11.86 -1.97 6.27
CA VAL A 188 12.18 -1.19 7.49
C VAL A 188 12.71 -2.13 8.59
N ALA A 189 12.07 -3.29 8.78
CA ALA A 189 12.52 -4.27 9.76
C ALA A 189 13.97 -4.71 9.47
N GLN A 190 14.29 -4.96 8.21
CA GLN A 190 15.64 -5.37 7.82
C GLN A 190 16.67 -4.29 8.14
N VAL A 191 16.45 -3.05 7.71
CA VAL A 191 17.45 -1.98 7.89
C VAL A 191 17.55 -1.52 9.34
N CYS A 192 16.54 -1.79 10.18
CA CYS A 192 16.55 -1.45 11.61
C CYS A 192 16.79 -2.65 12.52
N ASN A 193 17.02 -3.82 11.95
CA ASN A 193 17.33 -5.07 12.69
C ASN A 193 16.21 -5.54 13.62
N PHE A 194 14.97 -5.47 13.16
CA PHE A 194 13.82 -6.05 13.84
C PHE A 194 13.34 -7.32 13.15
N GLN A 195 12.71 -8.18 13.93
CA GLN A 195 11.93 -9.30 13.40
C GLN A 195 10.59 -8.76 12.88
N LEU A 196 9.86 -9.58 12.12
CA LEU A 196 8.58 -9.18 11.55
C LEU A 196 7.44 -9.35 12.55
N GLY A 197 6.62 -8.32 12.71
CA GLY A 197 5.38 -8.35 13.45
C GLY A 197 4.20 -8.40 12.49
N ASP A 198 3.21 -7.52 12.71
CA ASP A 198 1.97 -7.50 11.95
C ASP A 198 1.92 -6.30 10.99
N PHE A 199 1.23 -6.49 9.88
CA PHE A 199 0.66 -5.36 9.13
C PHE A 199 -0.83 -5.27 9.50
N VAL A 200 -1.24 -4.11 10.01
CA VAL A 200 -2.62 -3.81 10.38
C VAL A 200 -3.17 -2.80 9.38
N HIS A 201 -4.22 -3.19 8.66
CA HIS A 201 -4.79 -2.36 7.59
C HIS A 201 -6.16 -1.84 8.02
N THR A 202 -6.23 -0.55 8.33
CA THR A 202 -7.44 0.11 8.82
C THR A 202 -8.04 0.92 7.67
N LEU A 203 -9.29 0.65 7.34
CA LEU A 203 -9.98 1.24 6.20
C LEU A 203 -11.06 2.20 6.67
N GLY A 204 -11.17 3.35 5.99
CA GLY A 204 -12.32 4.26 6.14
C GLY A 204 -13.47 3.79 5.25
N ASP A 205 -13.66 4.45 4.10
CA ASP A 205 -14.66 4.02 3.11
C ASP A 205 -14.12 2.82 2.35
N ALA A 206 -14.60 1.63 2.69
CA ALA A 206 -14.20 0.38 2.06
C ALA A 206 -15.30 -0.05 1.09
N HIS A 207 -14.99 -0.08 -0.21
CA HIS A 207 -16.04 -0.21 -1.22
C HIS A 207 -15.67 -1.17 -2.35
N ILE A 208 -16.72 -1.74 -2.94
CA ILE A 208 -16.64 -2.55 -4.16
C ILE A 208 -17.48 -1.81 -5.20
N TYR A 209 -16.87 -1.46 -6.33
CA TYR A 209 -17.61 -0.84 -7.43
C TYR A 209 -18.65 -1.80 -7.99
N THR A 210 -19.81 -1.29 -8.40
CA THR A 210 -20.90 -2.13 -8.90
C THR A 210 -20.49 -2.94 -10.12
N ASN A 211 -19.59 -2.40 -10.96
CA ASN A 211 -19.06 -3.10 -12.13
C ASN A 211 -18.03 -4.18 -11.78
N HIS A 212 -17.75 -4.40 -10.49
CA HIS A 212 -16.86 -5.48 -10.00
C HIS A 212 -17.61 -6.55 -9.22
N PHE A 213 -18.94 -6.53 -9.15
CA PHE A 213 -19.69 -7.51 -8.34
C PHE A 213 -19.48 -8.94 -8.87
N GLU A 214 -19.54 -9.14 -10.18
CA GLU A 214 -19.34 -10.46 -10.76
C GLU A 214 -17.92 -10.98 -10.50
N GLN A 215 -16.92 -10.11 -10.68
CA GLN A 215 -15.53 -10.44 -10.43
C GLN A 215 -15.29 -10.79 -8.94
N THR A 216 -15.94 -10.04 -8.05
CA THR A 216 -15.85 -10.28 -6.61
C THR A 216 -16.45 -11.64 -6.25
N ASN A 217 -17.62 -11.95 -6.80
CA ASN A 217 -18.26 -13.26 -6.55
C ASN A 217 -17.39 -14.40 -7.10
N LEU A 218 -16.83 -14.23 -8.28
CA LEU A 218 -15.90 -15.21 -8.83
C LEU A 218 -14.68 -15.39 -7.92
N GLN A 219 -14.10 -14.29 -7.44
CA GLN A 219 -12.94 -14.40 -6.55
C GLN A 219 -13.29 -15.06 -5.22
N LEU A 220 -14.47 -14.77 -4.69
CA LEU A 220 -14.96 -15.38 -3.44
C LEU A 220 -15.26 -16.88 -3.59
N SER A 221 -15.51 -17.36 -4.80
CA SER A 221 -15.76 -18.80 -5.05
C SER A 221 -14.46 -19.61 -5.10
N ARG A 222 -13.29 -18.96 -5.03
CA ARG A 222 -11.98 -19.62 -5.11
C ARG A 222 -11.39 -19.84 -3.74
N ASP A 223 -10.79 -21.00 -3.52
CA ASP A 223 -10.08 -21.29 -2.26
C ASP A 223 -8.71 -20.61 -2.25
N PRO A 224 -8.38 -19.89 -1.17
CA PRO A 224 -7.06 -19.27 -1.07
C PRO A 224 -5.99 -20.34 -0.88
N LYS A 225 -4.84 -20.11 -1.52
CA LYS A 225 -3.69 -20.99 -1.45
C LYS A 225 -2.74 -20.52 -0.36
N LYS A 226 -1.68 -21.30 -0.10
CA LYS A 226 -0.63 -20.96 0.86
C LYS A 226 0.01 -19.63 0.46
N LEU A 227 0.38 -18.82 1.47
CA LEU A 227 1.07 -17.55 1.22
C LEU A 227 2.46 -17.80 0.64
N PRO A 228 2.88 -16.99 -0.33
CA PRO A 228 4.25 -17.04 -0.81
C PRO A 228 5.23 -16.45 0.20
N LYS A 229 6.50 -16.51 -0.13
CA LYS A 229 7.56 -15.89 0.67
C LYS A 229 8.23 -14.80 -0.14
N MET A 230 8.50 -13.67 0.51
CA MET A 230 9.27 -12.58 -0.07
C MET A 230 10.72 -12.70 0.40
N LEU A 231 11.63 -12.94 -0.52
CA LEU A 231 13.07 -12.91 -0.24
C LEU A 231 13.58 -11.50 -0.53
N ILE A 232 14.35 -10.95 0.42
CA ILE A 232 14.94 -9.63 0.32
C ILE A 232 16.46 -9.77 0.44
N ASN A 233 17.22 -9.13 -0.44
CA ASN A 233 18.67 -9.17 -0.42
C ASN A 233 19.19 -8.66 0.94
N LYS A 234 19.75 -9.55 1.73
CA LYS A 234 20.22 -9.26 3.09
C LYS A 234 21.42 -8.31 3.14
N LYS A 235 22.08 -8.09 2.02
CA LYS A 235 23.24 -7.18 1.95
C LYS A 235 22.84 -5.73 2.00
N VAL A 236 21.59 -5.39 1.63
CA VAL A 236 21.11 -4.01 1.62
C VAL A 236 20.86 -3.55 3.06
N LYS A 237 21.53 -2.45 3.46
CA LYS A 237 21.45 -1.90 4.82
C LYS A 237 20.86 -0.50 4.87
N ASP A 238 20.67 0.14 3.73
CA ASP A 238 20.06 1.47 3.60
C ASP A 238 18.79 1.32 2.77
N ILE A 239 17.66 1.77 3.30
CA ILE A 239 16.36 1.59 2.65
C ILE A 239 16.31 2.28 1.28
N PHE A 240 17.12 3.34 1.09
CA PHE A 240 17.13 4.11 -0.16
C PHE A 240 18.00 3.47 -1.24
N GLU A 241 18.73 2.40 -0.92
CA GLU A 241 19.61 1.69 -1.88
C GLU A 241 18.96 0.46 -2.48
N PHE A 242 17.78 0.05 -2.00
CA PHE A 242 17.07 -1.09 -2.58
C PHE A 242 16.77 -0.86 -4.06
N LYS A 243 16.92 -1.93 -4.85
CA LYS A 243 16.59 -1.99 -6.27
C LYS A 243 15.61 -3.12 -6.50
N TYR A 244 14.94 -3.11 -7.64
CA TYR A 244 13.95 -4.12 -7.99
C TYR A 244 14.49 -5.55 -7.81
N ASP A 245 15.72 -5.80 -8.27
CA ASP A 245 16.33 -7.14 -8.22
C ASP A 245 16.70 -7.61 -6.80
N ASP A 246 16.54 -6.76 -5.78
CA ASP A 246 16.75 -7.15 -4.40
C ASP A 246 15.56 -7.93 -3.83
N PHE A 247 14.47 -8.07 -4.58
CA PHE A 247 13.24 -8.70 -4.12
C PHE A 247 12.89 -9.89 -5.01
N GLU A 248 12.54 -11.01 -4.40
CA GLU A 248 12.12 -12.21 -5.13
C GLU A 248 10.94 -12.85 -4.39
N LEU A 249 9.81 -13.02 -5.10
CA LEU A 249 8.65 -13.73 -4.54
C LEU A 249 8.76 -15.20 -4.95
N ILE A 250 8.86 -16.08 -3.96
CA ILE A 250 8.94 -17.53 -4.22
C ILE A 250 7.71 -18.24 -3.67
N ASP A 251 7.45 -19.41 -4.24
CA ASP A 251 6.31 -20.27 -3.86
C ASP A 251 4.96 -19.56 -4.07
N TYR A 252 4.84 -18.68 -5.08
CA TYR A 252 3.59 -17.96 -5.35
C TYR A 252 2.70 -18.79 -6.28
N ASP A 253 1.75 -19.52 -5.67
CA ASP A 253 0.69 -20.26 -6.37
C ASP A 253 -0.59 -19.43 -6.32
N TYR A 254 -1.23 -19.28 -7.49
CA TYR A 254 -2.36 -18.35 -7.60
C TYR A 254 -3.39 -18.79 -8.66
N UNK A 255 -4.64 -18.36 -8.47
CA UNK A 255 -5.64 -18.52 -9.30
C UNK A 255 -5.50 -17.59 -10.35
N PRO A 256 -5.99 -17.85 -11.57
CA PRO A 256 -5.82 -16.94 -12.71
C PRO A 256 -6.29 -15.52 -12.45
N HIS A 257 -5.71 -14.58 -13.19
CA HIS A 257 -6.08 -13.16 -13.11
C HIS A 257 -7.59 -12.97 -13.36
N ILE A 258 -8.19 -12.02 -12.68
CA ILE A 258 -9.58 -11.59 -12.91
C ILE A 258 -9.52 -10.10 -13.29
N LYS A 259 -9.92 -9.80 -14.53
CA LYS A 259 -9.86 -8.44 -15.07
C LYS A 259 -10.99 -7.58 -14.49
N GLY A 260 -10.68 -6.36 -14.10
CA GLY A 260 -11.66 -5.35 -13.69
C GLY A 260 -11.35 -4.01 -14.34
N LYS A 261 -12.37 -3.22 -14.63
CA LYS A 261 -12.20 -1.87 -15.18
C LYS A 261 -11.92 -0.89 -14.06
N VAL A 262 -10.97 0.00 -14.26
CA VAL A 262 -10.69 1.08 -13.31
C VAL A 262 -11.83 2.10 -13.40
N ALA A 263 -12.31 2.57 -12.25
CA ALA A 263 -13.27 3.69 -12.19
C ALA A 263 -12.48 4.99 -12.08
N VAL A 264 -12.61 5.89 -13.05
CA VAL A 264 -11.87 7.15 -13.16
C VAL A 264 -12.80 8.37 -13.16
#